data_f324d253cade2e83a2c5d6e532c0bf90
#
_entry.id   f324d253cade2e83a2c5d6e532c0bf90
#
_cell.length_a   1.000
_cell.length_b   1.000
_cell.length_c   1.000
_cell.angle_alpha   90.00
_cell.angle_beta   90.00
_cell.angle_gamma   90.00
#
_symmetry.space_group_name_H-M   'P 1'
#
loop_
_entity.id
_entity.type
_entity.pdbx_description
1 polymer ?
#
loop_
_entity_poly.entity_id
_entity_poly.type
_entity_poly.pdbx_seq_one_letter_code
_entity_poly.pdbx_strand_id
1 'polypeptide(L)'
;MEDYNFQTKAVREGTNATEEQEHSAAIFLTSSYRFKSAEQAADRFANKQKGNVYSRFTNPTVEAFQNKLAALEGAEKCQATASGMSAIFATIMTLLKPGEHMVASRCMFGTTIVLLNSIIEKFDIQITFVDLKDLDAWEKSVQ
;
A
#
# COMPACT_ATOMS: atom_id res chain seq x y z
N MET A 1 10.01 5.99 20.03
CA MET A 1 9.96 4.54 19.77
C MET A 1 11.37 4.03 19.91
N GLU A 2 11.57 2.94 20.66
CA GLU A 2 12.87 2.29 20.74
C GLU A 2 13.31 1.86 19.34
N ASP A 3 14.57 2.11 19.01
CA ASP A 3 15.12 1.74 17.71
C ASP A 3 15.48 0.25 17.71
N TYR A 4 14.46 -0.57 17.55
CA TYR A 4 14.63 -2.02 17.46
C TYR A 4 15.40 -2.40 16.19
N ASN A 5 16.25 -3.42 16.30
CA ASN A 5 16.88 -4.03 15.15
C ASN A 5 15.84 -4.73 14.24
N PHE A 6 16.24 -5.06 13.02
CA PHE A 6 15.33 -5.63 11.99
C PHE A 6 14.59 -6.89 12.49
N GLN A 7 15.27 -7.81 13.18
CA GLN A 7 14.67 -9.06 13.67
C GLN A 7 13.58 -8.77 14.72
N THR A 8 13.83 -7.82 15.62
CA THR A 8 12.85 -7.43 16.63
C THR A 8 11.65 -6.73 16.00
N LYS A 9 11.88 -5.84 15.01
CA LYS A 9 10.80 -5.21 14.23
C LYS A 9 9.95 -6.27 13.53
N ALA A 10 10.55 -7.28 12.90
CA ALA A 10 9.84 -8.35 12.22
C ALA A 10 8.90 -9.13 13.15
N VAL A 11 9.24 -9.25 14.43
CA VAL A 11 8.41 -9.96 15.43
C VAL A 11 7.39 -9.02 16.08
N ARG A 12 7.80 -7.81 16.47
CA ARG A 12 7.03 -6.95 17.39
C ARG A 12 6.22 -5.84 16.72
N GLU A 13 6.72 -5.28 15.61
CA GLU A 13 6.03 -4.17 14.97
C GLU A 13 4.67 -4.59 14.36
N GLY A 14 3.74 -3.66 14.32
CA GLY A 14 2.40 -3.88 13.80
C GLY A 14 1.49 -4.74 14.68
N THR A 15 1.98 -5.30 15.80
CA THR A 15 1.17 -6.09 16.72
C THR A 15 0.64 -5.18 17.83
N ASN A 16 -0.64 -4.82 17.74
CA ASN A 16 -1.36 -4.11 18.80
C ASN A 16 -2.18 -5.13 19.57
N ALA A 17 -1.81 -5.38 20.83
CA ALA A 17 -2.57 -6.26 21.70
C ALA A 17 -3.99 -5.69 21.93
N THR A 18 -4.98 -6.58 22.02
CA THR A 18 -6.35 -6.23 22.44
C THR A 18 -6.43 -6.13 23.98
N GLU A 19 -7.63 -6.07 24.51
CA GLU A 19 -7.85 -6.12 25.97
C GLU A 19 -7.32 -7.43 26.60
N GLU A 20 -7.14 -8.49 25.80
CA GLU A 20 -6.59 -9.78 26.24
C GLU A 20 -5.05 -9.79 26.35
N GLN A 21 -4.38 -8.74 25.87
CA GLN A 21 -2.92 -8.56 25.92
C GLN A 21 -2.13 -9.72 25.28
N GLU A 22 -2.65 -10.26 24.22
CA GLU A 22 -2.05 -11.36 23.45
C GLU A 22 -0.73 -10.96 22.78
N HIS A 23 0.18 -11.92 22.64
CA HIS A 23 1.48 -11.69 21.98
C HIS A 23 1.41 -11.67 20.43
N SER A 24 0.43 -12.35 19.86
CA SER A 24 0.24 -12.42 18.41
C SER A 24 -0.89 -11.51 17.97
N ALA A 25 -0.80 -10.92 16.78
CA ALA A 25 -1.87 -10.12 16.26
C ALA A 25 -3.17 -10.93 16.13
N ALA A 26 -4.26 -10.43 16.70
CA ALA A 26 -5.57 -11.05 16.58
C ALA A 26 -6.08 -10.98 15.13
N ILE A 27 -6.85 -12.01 14.71
CA ILE A 27 -7.45 -12.05 13.39
C ILE A 27 -8.90 -11.59 13.46
N PHE A 28 -9.21 -10.47 12.83
CA PHE A 28 -10.55 -9.87 12.78
C PHE A 28 -11.29 -10.26 11.50
N LEU A 29 -11.99 -11.41 11.54
CA LEU A 29 -12.79 -11.91 10.43
C LEU A 29 -14.17 -11.26 10.42
N THR A 30 -14.23 -9.99 10.13
CA THR A 30 -15.49 -9.24 10.05
C THR A 30 -15.49 -8.27 8.87
N SER A 31 -16.68 -7.98 8.34
CA SER A 31 -16.86 -6.96 7.30
C SER A 31 -17.17 -5.58 7.88
N SER A 32 -17.80 -5.50 9.06
CA SER A 32 -18.28 -4.25 9.67
C SER A 32 -18.09 -4.23 11.16
N TYR A 33 -18.23 -3.05 11.76
CA TYR A 33 -18.01 -2.80 13.17
C TYR A 33 -19.24 -2.15 13.81
N ARG A 34 -19.47 -2.45 15.08
CA ARG A 34 -20.57 -1.86 15.84
C ARG A 34 -20.19 -0.46 16.33
N PHE A 35 -21.17 0.42 16.34
CA PHE A 35 -21.06 1.77 16.90
C PHE A 35 -21.86 1.87 18.19
N LYS A 36 -21.41 2.73 19.12
CA LYS A 36 -22.11 2.99 20.38
C LYS A 36 -23.34 3.86 20.17
N SER A 37 -23.33 4.71 19.14
CA SER A 37 -24.42 5.60 18.77
C SER A 37 -24.40 5.95 17.28
N ALA A 38 -25.49 6.50 16.76
CA ALA A 38 -25.57 7.03 15.40
C ALA A 38 -24.61 8.21 15.18
N GLU A 39 -24.42 9.04 16.20
CA GLU A 39 -23.45 10.15 16.17
C GLU A 39 -22.02 9.65 16.03
N GLN A 40 -21.63 8.62 16.82
CA GLN A 40 -20.31 8.00 16.67
C GLN A 40 -20.10 7.42 15.26
N ALA A 41 -21.15 6.80 14.69
CA ALA A 41 -21.08 6.30 13.32
C ALA A 41 -20.80 7.44 12.33
N ALA A 42 -21.60 8.51 12.40
CA ALA A 42 -21.44 9.70 11.56
C ALA A 42 -20.02 10.31 11.68
N ASP A 43 -19.51 10.44 12.90
CA ASP A 43 -18.18 11.00 13.14
C ASP A 43 -17.05 10.11 12.58
N ARG A 44 -17.17 8.79 12.70
CA ARG A 44 -16.18 7.87 12.11
C ARG A 44 -16.21 7.87 10.59
N PHE A 45 -17.41 7.88 9.97
CA PHE A 45 -17.52 7.99 8.52
C PHE A 45 -17.03 9.34 7.99
N ALA A 46 -17.16 10.40 8.77
CA ALA A 46 -16.65 11.73 8.44
C ALA A 46 -15.16 11.93 8.80
N ASN A 47 -14.44 10.90 9.27
CA ASN A 47 -13.06 10.94 9.76
C ASN A 47 -12.82 11.97 10.91
N LYS A 48 -13.86 12.36 11.64
CA LYS A 48 -13.76 13.21 12.84
C LYS A 48 -13.33 12.42 14.07
N GLN A 49 -13.67 11.13 14.13
CA GLN A 49 -13.26 10.20 15.17
C GLN A 49 -12.52 9.01 14.56
N LYS A 50 -11.38 8.63 15.12
CA LYS A 50 -10.65 7.42 14.73
C LYS A 50 -11.43 6.16 15.09
N GLY A 51 -11.36 5.13 14.28
CA GLY A 51 -11.94 3.82 14.52
C GLY A 51 -12.35 3.10 13.25
N ASN A 52 -12.59 1.81 13.37
CA ASN A 52 -12.97 0.99 12.23
C ASN A 52 -14.46 1.18 11.91
N VAL A 53 -14.79 1.20 10.62
CA VAL A 53 -16.17 1.32 10.11
C VAL A 53 -16.55 0.13 9.23
N TYR A 54 -15.70 -0.26 8.31
CA TYR A 54 -15.90 -1.36 7.39
C TYR A 54 -14.55 -1.88 6.89
N SER A 55 -14.38 -3.20 6.80
CA SER A 55 -13.08 -3.83 6.53
C SER A 55 -12.46 -3.50 5.17
N ARG A 56 -13.25 -3.03 4.19
CA ARG A 56 -12.69 -2.51 2.93
C ARG A 56 -11.84 -1.25 3.14
N PHE A 57 -12.17 -0.43 4.16
CA PHE A 57 -11.44 0.79 4.48
C PHE A 57 -10.37 0.54 5.53
N THR A 58 -10.76 -0.11 6.65
CA THR A 58 -9.89 -0.37 7.79
C THR A 58 -10.24 -1.71 8.42
N ASN A 59 -9.20 -2.51 8.69
CA ASN A 59 -9.33 -3.76 9.44
C ASN A 59 -8.05 -3.95 10.27
N PRO A 60 -8.13 -4.23 11.57
CA PRO A 60 -6.94 -4.34 12.44
C PRO A 60 -5.94 -5.40 11.98
N THR A 61 -6.39 -6.51 11.38
CA THR A 61 -5.48 -7.53 10.82
C THR A 61 -4.69 -7.00 9.65
N VAL A 62 -5.34 -6.27 8.73
CA VAL A 62 -4.68 -5.65 7.57
C VAL A 62 -3.74 -4.53 8.04
N GLU A 63 -4.18 -3.72 9.00
CA GLU A 63 -3.39 -2.65 9.58
C GLU A 63 -2.12 -3.18 10.27
N ALA A 64 -2.22 -4.29 11.00
CA ALA A 64 -1.06 -4.96 11.61
C ALA A 64 -0.01 -5.36 10.56
N PHE A 65 -0.45 -5.93 9.43
CA PHE A 65 0.44 -6.24 8.30
C PHE A 65 1.07 -4.98 7.70
N GLN A 66 0.27 -3.95 7.42
CA GLN A 66 0.73 -2.70 6.83
C GLN A 66 1.77 -1.99 7.71
N ASN A 67 1.51 -1.90 9.00
CA ASN A 67 2.42 -1.25 9.95
C ASN A 67 3.73 -2.02 10.08
N LYS A 68 3.67 -3.36 10.13
CA LYS A 68 4.86 -4.21 10.16
C LYS A 68 5.72 -4.04 8.91
N LEU A 69 5.12 -4.10 7.73
CA LEU A 69 5.85 -3.96 6.47
C LEU A 69 6.46 -2.56 6.34
N ALA A 70 5.70 -1.50 6.68
CA ALA A 70 6.22 -0.14 6.70
C ALA A 70 7.45 -0.01 7.63
N ALA A 71 7.39 -0.59 8.83
CA ALA A 71 8.51 -0.56 9.78
C ALA A 71 9.75 -1.31 9.27
N LEU A 72 9.57 -2.43 8.58
CA LEU A 72 10.67 -3.23 8.00
C LEU A 72 11.33 -2.53 6.82
N GLU A 73 10.55 -1.84 6.00
CA GLU A 73 11.03 -1.08 4.83
C GLU A 73 11.52 0.34 5.20
N GLY A 74 11.36 0.77 6.45
CA GLY A 74 11.67 2.14 6.88
C GLY A 74 10.75 3.19 6.26
N ALA A 75 9.56 2.80 5.83
CA ALA A 75 8.56 3.66 5.21
C ALA A 75 7.60 4.27 6.26
N GLU A 76 7.04 5.44 5.94
CA GLU A 76 6.03 6.07 6.79
C GLU A 76 4.72 5.27 6.87
N LYS A 77 4.33 4.69 5.75
CA LYS A 77 3.08 3.92 5.60
C LYS A 77 3.22 2.84 4.54
N CYS A 78 2.37 1.83 4.66
CA CYS A 78 2.17 0.79 3.67
C CYS A 78 0.68 0.65 3.39
N GLN A 79 0.32 0.42 2.14
CA GLN A 79 -1.05 0.08 1.73
C GLN A 79 -1.05 -1.33 1.17
N ALA A 80 -1.75 -2.23 1.83
CA ALA A 80 -1.93 -3.59 1.35
C ALA A 80 -2.96 -3.66 0.21
N THR A 81 -2.68 -4.48 -0.77
CA THR A 81 -3.57 -4.76 -1.90
C THR A 81 -3.79 -6.26 -2.06
N ALA A 82 -4.77 -6.66 -2.83
CA ALA A 82 -5.11 -8.08 -3.05
C ALA A 82 -4.02 -8.86 -3.84
N SER A 83 -3.13 -8.15 -4.56
CA SER A 83 -2.05 -8.77 -5.33
C SER A 83 -0.95 -7.76 -5.63
N GLY A 84 0.27 -8.23 -5.97
CA GLY A 84 1.36 -7.37 -6.42
C GLY A 84 1.01 -6.57 -7.69
N MET A 85 0.25 -7.15 -8.63
CA MET A 85 -0.21 -6.42 -9.81
C MET A 85 -1.17 -5.29 -9.47
N SER A 86 -2.05 -5.49 -8.46
CA SER A 86 -2.89 -4.41 -7.94
C SER A 86 -2.08 -3.32 -7.26
N ALA A 87 -0.97 -3.66 -6.57
CA ALA A 87 -0.07 -2.69 -5.98
C ALA A 87 0.60 -1.83 -7.06
N ILE A 88 1.14 -2.45 -8.10
CA ILE A 88 1.77 -1.74 -9.23
C ILE A 88 0.76 -0.81 -9.91
N PHE A 89 -0.42 -1.34 -10.27
CA PHE A 89 -1.47 -0.55 -10.93
C PHE A 89 -1.90 0.64 -10.06
N ALA A 90 -2.19 0.41 -8.79
CA ALA A 90 -2.62 1.45 -7.86
C ALA A 90 -1.54 2.54 -7.68
N THR A 91 -0.27 2.15 -7.61
CA THR A 91 0.86 3.08 -7.49
C THR A 91 0.91 4.01 -8.71
N ILE A 92 0.88 3.46 -9.92
CA ILE A 92 0.94 4.24 -11.15
C ILE A 92 -0.25 5.20 -11.23
N MET A 93 -1.47 4.69 -11.04
CA MET A 93 -2.69 5.49 -11.14
C MET A 93 -2.84 6.54 -10.02
N THR A 94 -2.12 6.39 -8.92
CA THR A 94 -2.12 7.38 -7.83
C THR A 94 -1.12 8.50 -8.09
N LEU A 95 0.03 8.16 -8.67
CA LEU A 95 1.13 9.09 -8.86
C LEU A 95 1.06 9.86 -10.18
N LEU A 96 0.47 9.26 -11.22
CA LEU A 96 0.45 9.82 -12.57
C LEU A 96 -0.94 10.26 -13.01
N LYS A 97 -0.98 11.31 -13.79
CA LYS A 97 -2.18 11.87 -14.44
C LYS A 97 -2.11 11.69 -15.96
N PRO A 98 -3.24 11.76 -16.66
CA PRO A 98 -3.24 11.79 -18.12
C PRO A 98 -2.30 12.86 -18.69
N GLY A 99 -1.52 12.49 -19.69
CA GLY A 99 -0.49 13.35 -20.32
C GLY A 99 0.88 13.30 -19.64
N GLU A 100 1.02 12.67 -18.49
CA GLU A 100 2.31 12.53 -17.82
C GLU A 100 3.10 11.31 -18.35
N HIS A 101 4.38 11.28 -18.02
CA HIS A 101 5.34 10.32 -18.53
C HIS A 101 5.97 9.50 -17.41
N MET A 102 6.26 8.22 -17.70
CA MET A 102 7.06 7.37 -16.83
C MET A 102 8.16 6.65 -17.61
N VAL A 103 9.26 6.39 -16.92
CA VAL A 103 10.35 5.53 -17.42
C VAL A 103 10.27 4.18 -16.72
N ALA A 104 10.37 3.10 -17.47
CA ALA A 104 10.27 1.75 -16.97
C ALA A 104 11.38 0.85 -17.53
N SER A 105 11.85 -0.10 -16.72
CA SER A 105 12.81 -1.09 -17.18
C SER A 105 12.18 -2.11 -18.13
N ARG A 106 12.91 -2.53 -19.18
CA ARG A 106 12.53 -3.69 -20.00
C ARG A 106 12.67 -5.02 -19.24
N CYS A 107 13.44 -5.04 -18.15
CA CYS A 107 13.72 -6.23 -17.34
C CYS A 107 12.68 -6.44 -16.20
N MET A 108 11.42 -6.13 -16.46
CA MET A 108 10.33 -6.40 -15.54
C MET A 108 9.65 -7.75 -15.83
N PHE A 109 8.86 -8.21 -14.87
CA PHE A 109 7.98 -9.36 -15.06
C PHE A 109 7.03 -9.12 -16.25
N GLY A 110 6.89 -10.12 -17.14
CA GLY A 110 6.17 -9.96 -18.41
C GLY A 110 4.74 -9.39 -18.25
N THR A 111 4.00 -9.82 -17.22
CA THR A 111 2.65 -9.30 -16.97
C THR A 111 2.66 -7.81 -16.62
N THR A 112 3.73 -7.30 -16.00
CA THR A 112 3.87 -5.86 -15.74
C THR A 112 4.06 -5.08 -17.04
N ILE A 113 4.86 -5.62 -17.98
CA ILE A 113 5.02 -5.01 -19.32
C ILE A 113 3.69 -4.99 -20.06
N VAL A 114 2.91 -6.08 -19.99
CA VAL A 114 1.56 -6.13 -20.58
C VAL A 114 0.62 -5.12 -19.93
N LEU A 115 0.65 -4.98 -18.61
CA LEU A 115 -0.12 -3.96 -17.88
C LEU A 115 0.19 -2.56 -18.40
N LEU A 116 1.47 -2.23 -18.54
CA LEU A 116 1.90 -0.92 -19.01
C LEU A 116 1.43 -0.65 -20.44
N ASN A 117 1.73 -1.53 -21.38
CA ASN A 117 1.42 -1.35 -22.82
C ASN A 117 -0.05 -1.48 -23.17
N SER A 118 -0.83 -2.26 -22.40
CA SER A 118 -2.20 -2.59 -22.80
C SER A 118 -3.27 -1.90 -21.95
N ILE A 119 -2.91 -1.41 -20.77
CA ILE A 119 -3.85 -0.82 -19.83
C ILE A 119 -3.46 0.60 -19.49
N ILE A 120 -2.22 0.84 -19.05
CA ILE A 120 -1.77 2.16 -18.58
C ILE A 120 -1.77 3.17 -19.74
N GLU A 121 -1.35 2.79 -20.93
CA GLU A 121 -1.42 3.65 -22.12
C GLU A 121 -2.83 4.16 -22.43
N LYS A 122 -3.88 3.38 -22.09
CA LYS A 122 -5.27 3.82 -22.29
C LYS A 122 -5.68 5.00 -21.41
N PHE A 123 -4.93 5.30 -20.38
CA PHE A 123 -5.12 6.47 -19.51
C PHE A 123 -4.28 7.66 -19.93
N ASP A 124 -3.76 7.66 -21.17
CA ASP A 124 -2.91 8.74 -21.71
C ASP A 124 -1.64 8.97 -20.88
N ILE A 125 -1.06 7.91 -20.35
CA ILE A 125 0.24 7.93 -19.66
C ILE A 125 1.29 7.42 -20.63
N GLN A 126 2.30 8.23 -20.93
CA GLN A 126 3.37 7.90 -21.84
C GLN A 126 4.43 7.03 -21.12
N ILE A 127 4.94 6.01 -21.81
CA ILE A 127 5.89 5.07 -21.20
C ILE A 127 7.13 4.92 -22.08
N THR A 128 8.30 5.21 -21.51
CA THR A 128 9.58 4.92 -22.14
C THR A 128 10.23 3.72 -21.47
N PHE A 129 10.50 2.68 -22.25
CA PHE A 129 11.21 1.50 -21.78
C PHE A 129 12.71 1.62 -22.03
N VAL A 130 13.50 1.41 -20.99
CA VAL A 130 14.97 1.44 -21.04
C VAL A 130 15.58 0.13 -20.57
N ASP A 131 16.82 -0.15 -20.93
CA ASP A 131 17.58 -1.26 -20.36
C ASP A 131 17.89 -0.98 -18.88
N LEU A 132 17.79 -2.02 -18.02
CA LEU A 132 17.99 -1.87 -16.59
C LEU A 132 19.37 -1.29 -16.22
N LYS A 133 20.40 -1.59 -17.00
CA LYS A 133 21.79 -1.23 -16.72
C LYS A 133 22.26 0.03 -17.46
N ASP A 134 21.47 0.56 -18.37
CA ASP A 134 21.83 1.74 -19.18
C ASP A 134 21.44 3.02 -18.41
N LEU A 135 22.32 3.47 -17.52
CA LEU A 135 22.10 4.67 -16.71
C LEU A 135 21.92 5.94 -17.55
N ASP A 136 22.63 6.03 -18.68
CA ASP A 136 22.51 7.17 -19.60
C ASP A 136 21.13 7.22 -20.25
N ALA A 137 20.57 6.05 -20.61
CA ALA A 137 19.21 5.97 -21.14
C ALA A 137 18.17 6.34 -20.09
N TRP A 138 18.36 5.95 -18.82
CA TRP A 138 17.50 6.36 -17.72
C TRP A 138 17.47 7.89 -17.58
N GLU A 139 18.66 8.52 -17.48
CA GLU A 139 18.78 9.96 -17.31
C GLU A 139 18.17 10.74 -18.47
N LYS A 140 18.45 10.33 -19.73
CA LYS A 140 17.93 10.97 -20.94
C LYS A 140 16.42 10.81 -21.13
N SER A 141 15.82 9.77 -20.54
CA SER A 141 14.38 9.48 -20.68
C SER A 141 13.50 10.21 -19.66
N VAL A 142 14.07 10.80 -18.62
CA VAL A 142 13.32 11.62 -17.66
C VAL A 142 12.99 12.95 -18.33
N GLN A 143 11.69 13.33 -18.32
CA GLN A 143 11.16 14.55 -18.92
C GLN A 143 10.73 15.55 -17.85
#